data_8acf08147598f5be47bcc64f8aa3f796
#
_entry.id   8acf08147598f5be47bcc64f8aa3f796
#
_cell.length_a   1.000
_cell.length_b   1.000
_cell.length_c   1.000
_cell.angle_alpha   90.00
_cell.angle_beta   90.00
_cell.angle_gamma   90.00
#
_symmetry.space_group_name_H-M   'P 1'
#
loop_
_entity.id
_entity.type
_entity.pdbx_description
1 polymer ?
#
loop_
_entity_poly.entity_id
_entity_poly.type
_entity_poly.pdbx_seq_one_letter_code
_entity_poly.pdbx_strand_id
1 'polypeptide(L)'
;MPKTLLRWSAVVFLSALLGSSCGDDAPEWTPLPPLEYGEAPAAVDADADAFETTTPIKHVVFVIKENRTFDNMFGLFPGANGVTVGMDRGEPRTLTPAVDRLEMDIRHCYDCALQAWNEGKMDGFATISETADEFAYTQFRPQDLPNYWHWASSYVLGDNFFASAQGPSFPNHLYTIAAQSGGTHENVYQDIDELRERHRDTGLFKAWGCDSMRDSYAVVVDSEGVKKKVPPCFDFLTEGDLLTEAQIPWAYYAATQYQNGYLWSAYDAVRHIREDEEYWRSHIFPVDRFAEQARSGLLPPVTWVTPRFELSEHPEYSMCHGENWTTGIVNAVMESPDWDSTAIFITWDDYGGFYDHVPPPQVDDFGFGIRVPLLVVSPYAKHGFVSHELGEFSSVLRFIEDNWRLTQLTHRDRQATPLLSAFDFEQAPRPPDPLPLRSDCVGAKFPDD
;
A
#
# COMPACT_ATOMS: atom_id res chain seq x y z
N MET A 1 -40.87 -81.82 4.86
CA MET A 1 -39.75 -81.12 4.36
C MET A 1 -39.72 -79.80 5.08
N PRO A 2 -38.76 -79.49 5.95
CA PRO A 2 -38.84 -78.36 6.84
C PRO A 2 -38.23 -77.09 6.19
N LYS A 3 -38.90 -75.98 6.43
CA LYS A 3 -38.45 -74.62 6.08
C LYS A 3 -37.53 -74.11 7.17
N THR A 4 -36.28 -73.81 6.83
CA THR A 4 -35.28 -73.16 7.68
C THR A 4 -35.49 -71.65 7.66
N LEU A 5 -35.81 -71.05 8.80
CA LEU A 5 -35.89 -69.62 9.04
C LEU A 5 -34.50 -69.10 9.37
N LEU A 6 -33.93 -68.23 8.51
CA LEU A 6 -32.73 -67.47 8.79
C LEU A 6 -33.12 -66.24 9.63
N ARG A 7 -32.59 -66.13 10.84
CA ARG A 7 -32.67 -64.93 11.69
C ARG A 7 -31.57 -63.96 11.27
N TRP A 8 -31.97 -62.80 10.86
CA TRP A 8 -31.06 -61.67 10.68
C TRP A 8 -30.94 -60.93 12.01
N SER A 9 -29.69 -60.87 12.55
CA SER A 9 -29.37 -60.06 13.70
C SER A 9 -28.95 -58.66 13.13
N ALA A 10 -29.75 -57.67 13.47
CA ALA A 10 -29.38 -56.26 13.18
C ALA A 10 -28.27 -55.80 14.14
N VAL A 11 -27.08 -55.55 13.61
CA VAL A 11 -26.01 -54.88 14.32
C VAL A 11 -26.24 -53.37 14.15
N VAL A 12 -26.66 -52.74 15.23
CA VAL A 12 -26.75 -51.27 15.28
C VAL A 12 -25.34 -50.72 15.45
N PHE A 13 -24.77 -50.16 14.39
CA PHE A 13 -23.58 -49.33 14.48
C PHE A 13 -23.98 -47.96 15.06
N LEU A 14 -23.61 -47.72 16.30
CA LEU A 14 -23.66 -46.40 16.91
C LEU A 14 -22.46 -45.60 16.36
N SER A 15 -22.69 -44.82 15.28
CA SER A 15 -21.72 -43.89 14.78
C SER A 15 -21.64 -42.71 15.77
N ALA A 16 -20.60 -42.72 16.61
CA ALA A 16 -20.22 -41.53 17.35
C ALA A 16 -19.73 -40.48 16.36
N LEU A 17 -20.57 -39.51 16.05
CA LEU A 17 -20.18 -38.26 15.42
C LEU A 17 -19.29 -37.51 16.42
N LEU A 18 -17.98 -37.71 16.31
CA LEU A 18 -17.00 -36.78 16.82
C LEU A 18 -17.11 -35.50 15.96
N GLY A 19 -17.94 -34.59 16.41
CA GLY A 19 -17.93 -33.23 15.90
C GLY A 19 -16.57 -32.61 16.23
N SER A 20 -15.68 -32.56 15.27
CA SER A 20 -14.55 -31.61 15.32
C SER A 20 -15.18 -30.24 15.22
N SER A 21 -15.35 -29.55 16.34
CA SER A 21 -15.49 -28.11 16.29
C SER A 21 -14.14 -27.58 15.77
N CYS A 22 -14.09 -27.13 14.52
CA CYS A 22 -13.06 -26.19 14.12
C CYS A 22 -13.19 -25.01 15.07
N GLY A 23 -12.22 -24.83 15.96
CA GLY A 23 -12.21 -23.72 16.88
C GLY A 23 -12.19 -22.41 16.09
N ASP A 24 -13.26 -21.64 16.24
CA ASP A 24 -13.37 -20.27 15.70
C ASP A 24 -12.59 -19.25 16.53
N ASP A 25 -11.78 -19.70 17.47
CA ASP A 25 -11.04 -18.83 18.39
C ASP A 25 -9.82 -18.22 17.70
N ALA A 26 -9.59 -16.92 17.96
CA ALA A 26 -8.36 -16.26 17.56
C ALA A 26 -7.14 -16.97 18.18
N PRO A 27 -5.97 -16.94 17.52
CA PRO A 27 -4.77 -17.60 18.03
C PRO A 27 -4.33 -16.94 19.36
N GLU A 28 -4.02 -17.78 20.37
CA GLU A 28 -3.36 -17.26 21.59
C GLU A 28 -1.95 -16.82 21.25
N TRP A 29 -1.69 -15.53 21.39
CA TRP A 29 -0.35 -14.96 21.25
C TRP A 29 -0.17 -13.78 22.19
N THR A 30 1.07 -13.38 22.43
CA THR A 30 1.39 -12.21 23.25
C THR A 30 1.91 -11.11 22.33
N PRO A 31 1.17 -9.99 22.20
CA PRO A 31 1.65 -8.84 21.45
C PRO A 31 2.99 -8.32 21.98
N LEU A 32 3.83 -7.84 21.07
CA LEU A 32 5.03 -7.10 21.47
C LEU A 32 4.63 -5.73 22.04
N PRO A 33 5.43 -5.13 22.93
CA PRO A 33 5.17 -3.76 23.36
C PRO A 33 5.38 -2.78 22.21
N PRO A 34 4.63 -1.67 22.17
CA PRO A 34 4.92 -0.57 21.25
C PRO A 34 6.36 -0.06 21.48
N LEU A 35 7.09 0.21 20.39
CA LEU A 35 8.43 0.79 20.43
C LEU A 35 8.41 2.26 20.05
N GLU A 36 9.27 3.03 20.69
CA GLU A 36 9.54 4.40 20.25
C GLU A 36 10.30 4.39 18.92
N TYR A 37 9.98 5.34 18.06
CA TYR A 37 10.65 5.53 16.78
C TYR A 37 12.02 6.19 16.96
N GLY A 38 12.91 6.02 16.00
CA GLY A 38 14.18 6.73 15.93
C GLY A 38 14.00 8.24 15.77
N GLU A 39 14.94 9.03 16.24
CA GLU A 39 14.88 10.49 16.10
C GLU A 39 15.31 10.97 14.71
N ALA A 40 16.32 10.33 14.17
CA ALA A 40 16.82 10.56 12.81
C ALA A 40 17.59 9.32 12.35
N PRO A 41 17.68 9.05 11.05
CA PRO A 41 18.67 8.11 10.54
C PRO A 41 20.02 8.52 11.14
N ALA A 42 20.81 7.55 11.61
CA ALA A 42 22.18 7.85 11.95
C ALA A 42 22.73 8.66 10.79
N ALA A 43 23.31 9.85 11.08
CA ALA A 43 23.89 10.66 10.02
C ALA A 43 24.76 9.71 9.22
N VAL A 44 24.23 9.32 8.07
CA VAL A 44 24.97 8.42 7.22
C VAL A 44 26.07 9.30 6.68
N ASP A 45 27.25 9.25 7.33
CA ASP A 45 28.53 9.60 6.67
C ASP A 45 28.74 8.67 5.45
N ALA A 46 27.72 7.93 5.05
CA ALA A 46 27.67 7.20 3.82
C ALA A 46 27.33 8.23 2.74
N ASP A 47 28.40 8.82 2.22
CA ASP A 47 28.42 9.34 0.86
C ASP A 47 27.62 8.35 0.00
N ALA A 48 26.40 8.71 -0.47
CA ALA A 48 25.61 7.84 -1.33
C ALA A 48 26.41 7.46 -2.58
N ASP A 49 27.44 8.23 -2.90
CA ASP A 49 28.46 7.92 -3.92
C ASP A 49 29.37 6.72 -3.52
N ALA A 50 29.38 6.30 -2.25
CA ALA A 50 30.10 5.10 -1.82
C ALA A 50 29.49 3.80 -2.36
N PHE A 51 28.19 3.80 -2.76
CA PHE A 51 27.50 2.63 -3.28
C PHE A 51 27.44 2.67 -4.81
N GLU A 52 27.97 1.63 -5.45
CA GLU A 52 27.82 1.48 -6.90
C GLU A 52 26.36 1.20 -7.27
N THR A 53 25.82 2.00 -8.18
CA THR A 53 24.49 1.81 -8.75
C THR A 53 24.58 1.52 -10.26
N THR A 54 23.58 0.85 -10.81
CA THR A 54 23.51 0.55 -12.25
C THR A 54 22.98 1.73 -13.05
N THR A 55 22.33 2.69 -12.39
CA THR A 55 21.79 3.94 -12.98
C THR A 55 22.37 5.16 -12.23
N PRO A 56 22.16 6.39 -12.71
CA PRO A 56 22.54 7.60 -11.96
C PRO A 56 21.75 7.81 -10.68
N ILE A 57 20.72 7.03 -10.40
CA ILE A 57 19.90 7.16 -9.19
C ILE A 57 20.67 6.63 -7.98
N LYS A 58 20.82 7.49 -6.98
CA LYS A 58 21.46 7.20 -5.69
C LYS A 58 20.45 7.18 -4.53
N HIS A 59 19.29 7.82 -4.74
CA HIS A 59 18.22 7.90 -3.76
C HIS A 59 16.89 7.48 -4.39
N VAL A 60 16.20 6.54 -3.75
CA VAL A 60 14.84 6.14 -4.09
C VAL A 60 13.91 6.51 -2.93
N VAL A 61 12.86 7.26 -3.23
CA VAL A 61 11.80 7.60 -2.26
C VAL A 61 10.50 6.96 -2.75
N PHE A 62 9.96 6.03 -1.97
CA PHE A 62 8.71 5.34 -2.28
C PHE A 62 7.59 5.87 -1.38
N VAL A 63 6.66 6.65 -1.93
CA VAL A 63 5.53 7.25 -1.22
C VAL A 63 4.28 6.43 -1.48
N ILE A 64 3.67 5.92 -0.42
CA ILE A 64 2.46 5.11 -0.48
C ILE A 64 1.31 5.91 0.13
N LYS A 65 0.28 6.18 -0.67
CA LYS A 65 -0.95 6.89 -0.31
C LYS A 65 -2.10 5.90 -0.16
N GLU A 66 -3.30 6.40 0.18
CA GLU A 66 -4.45 5.55 0.45
C GLU A 66 -5.58 5.70 -0.57
N ASN A 67 -5.97 4.56 -1.08
CA ASN A 67 -7.26 4.17 -1.60
C ASN A 67 -7.77 4.99 -2.81
N ARG A 68 -7.04 4.95 -3.94
CA ARG A 68 -7.52 5.57 -5.19
C ARG A 68 -7.20 4.71 -6.42
N THR A 69 -8.17 4.62 -7.34
CA THR A 69 -7.93 4.00 -8.65
C THR A 69 -7.37 4.99 -9.66
N PHE A 70 -6.81 4.45 -10.75
CA PHE A 70 -6.36 5.26 -11.85
C PHE A 70 -7.50 6.06 -12.50
N ASP A 71 -8.64 5.45 -12.79
CA ASP A 71 -9.78 6.16 -13.39
C ASP A 71 -10.37 7.22 -12.48
N ASN A 72 -10.34 7.03 -11.16
CA ASN A 72 -10.77 8.02 -10.19
C ASN A 72 -9.91 9.30 -10.23
N MET A 73 -8.58 9.17 -10.36
CA MET A 73 -7.66 10.31 -10.28
C MET A 73 -7.25 10.87 -11.66
N PHE A 74 -6.95 9.99 -12.61
CA PHE A 74 -6.36 10.33 -13.90
C PHE A 74 -7.12 9.79 -15.10
N GLY A 75 -8.35 9.29 -14.93
CA GLY A 75 -9.18 8.79 -16.03
C GLY A 75 -9.48 9.82 -17.13
N LEU A 76 -9.31 11.12 -16.84
CA LEU A 76 -9.42 12.22 -17.78
C LEU A 76 -8.07 12.66 -18.38
N PHE A 77 -6.94 12.03 -18.01
CA PHE A 77 -5.62 12.50 -18.43
C PHE A 77 -5.38 12.21 -19.92
N PRO A 78 -4.97 13.22 -20.72
CA PRO A 78 -4.79 13.05 -22.16
C PRO A 78 -3.72 12.00 -22.49
N GLY A 79 -4.06 11.04 -23.33
CA GLY A 79 -3.15 9.98 -23.78
C GLY A 79 -3.05 8.79 -22.84
N ALA A 80 -3.64 8.86 -21.65
CA ALA A 80 -3.71 7.72 -20.73
C ALA A 80 -4.89 6.79 -21.06
N ASN A 81 -4.78 5.54 -20.63
CA ASN A 81 -5.84 4.54 -20.71
C ASN A 81 -6.90 4.79 -19.63
N GLY A 82 -7.69 5.82 -19.77
CA GLY A 82 -8.77 6.22 -18.87
C GLY A 82 -10.12 6.28 -19.56
N VAL A 83 -11.21 6.30 -18.79
CA VAL A 83 -12.58 6.37 -19.32
C VAL A 83 -13.44 7.40 -18.59
N THR A 84 -14.48 7.87 -19.25
CA THR A 84 -15.53 8.74 -18.67
C THR A 84 -16.86 8.02 -18.50
N VAL A 85 -16.97 6.82 -19.06
CA VAL A 85 -18.13 5.94 -18.94
C VAL A 85 -17.62 4.57 -18.58
N GLY A 86 -18.01 4.07 -17.43
CA GLY A 86 -17.74 2.74 -16.95
C GLY A 86 -18.89 1.78 -17.18
N MET A 87 -18.76 0.57 -16.65
CA MET A 87 -19.82 -0.45 -16.65
C MET A 87 -20.35 -0.63 -15.22
N ASP A 88 -21.66 -0.70 -15.06
CA ASP A 88 -22.34 -1.01 -13.80
C ASP A 88 -23.41 -2.07 -14.08
N ARG A 89 -23.25 -3.28 -13.51
CA ARG A 89 -24.21 -4.40 -13.70
C ARG A 89 -24.54 -4.68 -15.17
N GLY A 90 -23.53 -4.59 -16.03
CA GLY A 90 -23.64 -4.81 -17.45
C GLY A 90 -24.15 -3.61 -18.27
N GLU A 91 -24.46 -2.48 -17.65
CA GLU A 91 -24.97 -1.26 -18.30
C GLU A 91 -23.95 -0.12 -18.22
N PRO A 92 -23.87 0.77 -19.23
CA PRO A 92 -22.99 1.92 -19.17
C PRO A 92 -23.40 2.91 -18.09
N ARG A 93 -22.43 3.36 -17.27
CA ARG A 93 -22.59 4.38 -16.23
C ARG A 93 -21.55 5.48 -16.39
N THR A 94 -21.98 6.73 -16.49
CA THR A 94 -21.09 7.88 -16.59
C THR A 94 -20.40 8.13 -15.24
N LEU A 95 -19.08 8.35 -15.27
CA LEU A 95 -18.33 8.79 -14.09
C LEU A 95 -18.63 10.27 -13.82
N THR A 96 -19.05 10.58 -12.60
CA THR A 96 -19.42 11.93 -12.18
C THR A 96 -18.23 12.62 -11.47
N PRO A 97 -18.21 13.96 -11.33
CA PRO A 97 -17.16 14.63 -10.59
C PRO A 97 -17.05 14.12 -9.15
N ALA A 98 -15.82 13.78 -8.74
CA ALA A 98 -15.51 13.38 -7.37
C ALA A 98 -15.61 14.56 -6.40
N VAL A 99 -15.86 14.26 -5.12
CA VAL A 99 -15.83 15.22 -4.01
C VAL A 99 -14.49 15.13 -3.28
N ASP A 100 -14.12 16.21 -2.58
CA ASP A 100 -12.85 16.29 -1.85
C ASP A 100 -12.68 15.19 -0.79
N ARG A 101 -13.77 14.85 -0.09
CA ARG A 101 -13.84 13.75 0.88
C ARG A 101 -15.25 13.18 0.96
N LEU A 102 -15.35 11.93 1.38
CA LEU A 102 -16.63 11.27 1.67
C LEU A 102 -16.97 11.42 3.15
N GLU A 103 -18.26 11.34 3.49
CA GLU A 103 -18.70 11.27 4.90
C GLU A 103 -18.49 9.87 5.50
N MET A 104 -18.47 8.85 4.66
CA MET A 104 -18.24 7.45 5.03
C MET A 104 -17.37 6.78 3.98
N ASP A 105 -16.53 5.86 4.42
CA ASP A 105 -15.69 5.05 3.56
C ASP A 105 -16.51 4.15 2.61
N ILE A 106 -15.94 3.87 1.44
CA ILE A 106 -16.42 2.80 0.56
C ILE A 106 -15.73 1.50 0.98
N ARG A 107 -16.52 0.46 1.21
CA ARG A 107 -15.94 -0.86 1.54
C ARG A 107 -15.01 -1.33 0.43
N HIS A 108 -13.80 -1.76 0.79
CA HIS A 108 -12.78 -2.22 -0.15
C HIS A 108 -12.02 -3.47 0.35
N CYS A 109 -12.75 -4.39 0.99
CA CYS A 109 -12.25 -5.69 1.45
C CYS A 109 -11.92 -6.63 0.28
N TYR A 110 -11.29 -7.78 0.55
CA TYR A 110 -10.98 -8.79 -0.47
C TYR A 110 -12.23 -9.26 -1.24
N ASP A 111 -13.27 -9.70 -0.52
CA ASP A 111 -14.52 -10.11 -1.16
C ASP A 111 -15.18 -8.94 -1.92
N CYS A 112 -14.99 -7.70 -1.44
CA CYS A 112 -15.43 -6.49 -2.12
C CYS A 112 -14.69 -6.29 -3.46
N ALA A 113 -13.39 -6.52 -3.49
CA ALA A 113 -12.58 -6.43 -4.71
C ALA A 113 -12.97 -7.50 -5.72
N LEU A 114 -13.22 -8.75 -5.27
CA LEU A 114 -13.74 -9.82 -6.13
C LEU A 114 -15.11 -9.47 -6.72
N GLN A 115 -15.98 -8.87 -5.90
CA GLN A 115 -17.31 -8.43 -6.34
C GLN A 115 -17.22 -7.29 -7.36
N ALA A 116 -16.32 -6.31 -7.13
CA ALA A 116 -16.06 -5.20 -8.06
C ALA A 116 -15.53 -5.72 -9.42
N TRP A 117 -14.53 -6.61 -9.35
CA TRP A 117 -13.90 -7.22 -10.52
C TRP A 117 -14.87 -8.09 -11.35
N ASN A 118 -15.80 -8.80 -10.70
CA ASN A 118 -16.84 -9.63 -11.32
C ASN A 118 -16.31 -10.47 -12.51
N GLU A 119 -15.29 -11.33 -12.24
CA GLU A 119 -14.67 -12.20 -13.26
C GLU A 119 -14.11 -11.42 -14.48
N GLY A 120 -13.57 -10.22 -14.25
CA GLY A 120 -12.97 -9.38 -15.28
C GLY A 120 -13.93 -8.44 -16.01
N LYS A 121 -15.22 -8.41 -15.64
CA LYS A 121 -16.20 -7.50 -16.25
C LYS A 121 -16.09 -6.07 -15.74
N MET A 122 -15.46 -5.87 -14.59
CA MET A 122 -15.30 -4.55 -13.95
C MET A 122 -16.62 -3.78 -13.79
N ASP A 123 -17.70 -4.46 -13.42
CA ASP A 123 -19.04 -3.89 -13.39
C ASP A 123 -19.78 -4.09 -12.06
N GLY A 124 -19.06 -4.56 -11.01
CA GLY A 124 -19.65 -4.85 -9.71
C GLY A 124 -19.43 -3.78 -8.64
N PHE A 125 -18.75 -2.68 -8.92
CA PHE A 125 -18.36 -1.68 -7.91
C PHE A 125 -19.54 -1.09 -7.13
N ALA A 126 -20.63 -0.73 -7.79
CA ALA A 126 -21.83 -0.18 -7.14
C ALA A 126 -22.54 -1.18 -6.20
N THR A 127 -22.22 -2.46 -6.31
CA THR A 127 -22.91 -3.51 -5.54
C THR A 127 -22.28 -3.80 -4.17
N ILE A 128 -21.10 -3.21 -3.89
CA ILE A 128 -20.32 -3.48 -2.68
C ILE A 128 -21.01 -2.92 -1.42
N SER A 129 -21.57 -1.71 -1.51
CA SER A 129 -22.28 -1.01 -0.42
C SER A 129 -23.15 0.12 -0.96
N GLU A 130 -24.01 0.69 -0.11
CA GLU A 130 -24.79 1.90 -0.47
C GLU A 130 -23.86 3.09 -0.79
N THR A 131 -22.80 3.29 -0.03
CA THR A 131 -21.79 4.32 -0.29
C THR A 131 -21.10 4.08 -1.65
N ALA A 132 -20.81 2.82 -2.02
CA ALA A 132 -20.23 2.47 -3.31
C ALA A 132 -21.21 2.77 -4.47
N ASP A 133 -22.50 2.51 -4.32
CA ASP A 133 -23.48 2.86 -5.35
C ASP A 133 -23.53 4.37 -5.61
N GLU A 134 -23.30 5.19 -4.59
CA GLU A 134 -23.28 6.66 -4.74
C GLU A 134 -21.94 7.17 -5.30
N PHE A 135 -20.79 6.70 -4.79
CA PHE A 135 -19.49 7.34 -4.97
C PHE A 135 -18.46 6.54 -5.77
N ALA A 136 -18.64 5.23 -5.99
CA ALA A 136 -17.64 4.43 -6.70
C ALA A 136 -17.35 4.97 -8.12
N TYR A 137 -18.38 5.44 -8.82
CA TYR A 137 -18.27 5.95 -10.20
C TYR A 137 -18.05 7.47 -10.23
N THR A 138 -16.99 7.91 -9.55
CA THR A 138 -16.57 9.32 -9.51
C THR A 138 -15.15 9.47 -9.99
N GLN A 139 -14.81 10.64 -10.56
CA GLN A 139 -13.46 10.96 -10.98
C GLN A 139 -13.11 12.44 -10.77
N PHE A 140 -11.87 12.70 -10.44
CA PHE A 140 -11.34 14.04 -10.27
C PHE A 140 -11.02 14.70 -11.62
N ARG A 141 -11.14 16.02 -11.65
CA ARG A 141 -10.78 16.85 -12.80
C ARG A 141 -9.39 17.46 -12.56
N PRO A 142 -8.69 17.95 -13.61
CA PRO A 142 -7.38 18.58 -13.48
C PRO A 142 -7.29 19.68 -12.40
N GLN A 143 -8.35 20.49 -12.28
CA GLN A 143 -8.40 21.56 -11.28
C GLN A 143 -8.63 21.08 -9.85
N ASP A 144 -9.11 19.87 -9.67
CA ASP A 144 -9.36 19.29 -8.34
C ASP A 144 -8.06 18.75 -7.73
N LEU A 145 -7.07 18.36 -8.58
CA LEU A 145 -5.78 17.79 -8.21
C LEU A 145 -4.63 18.45 -9.01
N PRO A 146 -4.45 19.80 -8.92
CA PRO A 146 -3.57 20.53 -9.82
C PRO A 146 -2.10 20.14 -9.72
N ASN A 147 -1.59 19.78 -8.53
CA ASN A 147 -0.19 19.43 -8.36
C ASN A 147 0.11 18.00 -8.84
N TYR A 148 -0.78 17.05 -8.60
CA TYR A 148 -0.65 15.70 -9.17
C TYR A 148 -0.71 15.74 -10.71
N TRP A 149 -1.62 16.52 -11.28
CA TRP A 149 -1.72 16.66 -12.73
C TRP A 149 -0.52 17.41 -13.33
N HIS A 150 0.07 18.35 -12.59
CA HIS A 150 1.33 18.99 -12.99
C HIS A 150 2.45 17.95 -13.09
N TRP A 151 2.63 17.09 -12.06
CA TRP A 151 3.67 16.05 -12.11
C TRP A 151 3.40 15.03 -13.20
N ALA A 152 2.17 14.59 -13.40
CA ALA A 152 1.81 13.72 -14.50
C ALA A 152 2.15 14.31 -15.87
N SER A 153 1.99 15.65 -16.03
CA SER A 153 2.29 16.37 -17.28
C SER A 153 3.79 16.69 -17.47
N SER A 154 4.55 16.79 -16.38
CA SER A 154 5.96 17.20 -16.41
C SER A 154 6.92 16.03 -16.24
N TYR A 155 6.47 14.93 -15.69
CA TYR A 155 7.25 13.72 -15.41
C TYR A 155 6.55 12.50 -16.01
N VAL A 156 6.46 11.38 -15.31
CA VAL A 156 5.87 10.14 -15.81
C VAL A 156 4.61 9.77 -15.05
N LEU A 157 3.56 9.46 -15.79
CA LEU A 157 2.33 8.85 -15.31
C LEU A 157 2.26 7.40 -15.79
N GLY A 158 2.24 6.43 -14.87
CA GLY A 158 1.97 5.04 -15.19
C GLY A 158 0.47 4.76 -15.18
N ASP A 159 -0.08 4.31 -16.31
CA ASP A 159 -1.50 4.02 -16.47
C ASP A 159 -1.83 2.52 -16.54
N ASN A 160 -0.83 1.68 -16.30
CA ASN A 160 -0.96 0.23 -16.25
C ASN A 160 -0.26 -0.35 -15.01
N PHE A 161 -0.46 0.36 -13.88
CA PHE A 161 0.11 0.00 -12.58
C PHE A 161 -1.00 -0.47 -11.64
N PHE A 162 -0.76 -1.54 -10.90
CA PHE A 162 -1.77 -2.22 -10.11
C PHE A 162 -1.34 -2.33 -8.64
N ALA A 163 -2.31 -2.38 -7.73
CA ALA A 163 -2.05 -2.90 -6.40
C ALA A 163 -1.51 -4.32 -6.49
N SER A 164 -0.65 -4.72 -5.57
CA SER A 164 0.02 -6.04 -5.66
C SER A 164 -0.88 -7.20 -5.30
N ALA A 165 -1.88 -6.98 -4.45
CA ALA A 165 -2.85 -7.99 -4.05
C ALA A 165 -4.27 -7.50 -4.28
N GLN A 166 -5.14 -8.41 -4.71
CA GLN A 166 -6.58 -8.18 -4.79
C GLN A 166 -7.15 -8.15 -3.38
N GLY A 167 -7.16 -6.97 -2.75
CA GLY A 167 -7.57 -6.82 -1.36
C GLY A 167 -7.36 -5.40 -0.84
N PRO A 168 -7.54 -5.24 0.47
CA PRO A 168 -7.41 -3.95 1.16
C PRO A 168 -5.96 -3.61 1.51
N SER A 169 -5.79 -2.56 2.33
CA SER A 169 -4.50 -1.92 2.63
C SER A 169 -3.46 -2.83 3.27
N PHE A 170 -3.80 -3.64 4.27
CA PHE A 170 -2.79 -4.40 5.03
C PHE A 170 -1.92 -5.32 4.16
N PRO A 171 -2.46 -6.25 3.34
CA PRO A 171 -1.63 -7.05 2.45
C PRO A 171 -0.84 -6.18 1.46
N ASN A 172 -1.44 -5.13 0.93
CA ASN A 172 -0.80 -4.26 -0.05
C ASN A 172 0.39 -3.48 0.53
N HIS A 173 0.28 -2.96 1.76
CA HIS A 173 1.43 -2.37 2.46
C HIS A 173 2.58 -3.37 2.68
N LEU A 174 2.29 -4.64 2.98
CA LEU A 174 3.32 -5.67 3.11
C LEU A 174 4.04 -5.93 1.78
N TYR A 175 3.32 -5.91 0.65
CA TYR A 175 3.93 -6.02 -0.68
C TYR A 175 4.91 -4.88 -0.98
N THR A 176 4.68 -3.67 -0.45
CA THR A 176 5.61 -2.54 -0.68
C THR A 176 6.98 -2.71 -0.02
N ILE A 177 7.12 -3.65 0.91
CA ILE A 177 8.38 -3.90 1.63
C ILE A 177 8.94 -5.31 1.45
N ALA A 178 8.13 -6.28 0.97
CA ALA A 178 8.52 -7.69 0.99
C ALA A 178 8.12 -8.47 -0.27
N ALA A 179 7.47 -7.88 -1.26
CA ALA A 179 6.92 -8.56 -2.44
C ALA A 179 6.04 -9.77 -2.09
N GLN A 180 5.42 -9.74 -0.91
CA GLN A 180 4.49 -10.74 -0.38
C GLN A 180 3.70 -10.17 0.79
N SER A 181 2.62 -10.86 1.18
CA SER A 181 1.76 -10.50 2.32
C SER A 181 1.76 -11.53 3.44
N GLY A 182 2.69 -12.49 3.46
CA GLY A 182 2.66 -13.59 4.42
C GLY A 182 1.45 -14.52 4.27
N GLY A 183 0.78 -14.50 3.11
CA GLY A 183 -0.42 -15.30 2.83
C GLY A 183 -1.73 -14.62 3.23
N THR A 184 -1.72 -13.39 3.73
CA THR A 184 -2.96 -12.66 4.03
C THR A 184 -3.45 -11.86 2.81
N HIS A 185 -4.78 -11.78 2.67
CA HIS A 185 -5.47 -10.99 1.66
C HIS A 185 -6.56 -10.09 2.25
N GLU A 186 -6.60 -9.94 3.58
CA GLU A 186 -7.54 -9.10 4.32
C GLU A 186 -6.82 -8.21 5.34
N ASN A 187 -7.47 -7.14 5.75
CA ASN A 187 -7.03 -6.35 6.89
C ASN A 187 -7.06 -7.17 8.17
N VAL A 188 -6.24 -6.76 9.14
CA VAL A 188 -6.21 -7.38 10.47
C VAL A 188 -7.56 -7.19 11.17
N TYR A 189 -8.14 -8.28 11.62
CA TYR A 189 -9.37 -8.27 12.41
C TYR A 189 -9.08 -7.87 13.85
N GLN A 190 -9.83 -6.88 14.34
CA GLN A 190 -9.72 -6.36 15.69
C GLN A 190 -11.09 -5.92 16.18
N ASP A 191 -11.36 -6.06 17.49
CA ASP A 191 -12.57 -5.54 18.09
C ASP A 191 -12.52 -4.00 18.18
N ILE A 192 -13.51 -3.33 17.60
CA ILE A 192 -13.54 -1.87 17.51
C ILE A 192 -13.79 -1.19 18.87
N ASP A 193 -14.52 -1.84 19.76
CA ASP A 193 -14.81 -1.27 21.07
C ASP A 193 -13.61 -1.41 21.99
N GLU A 194 -12.88 -2.52 21.93
CA GLU A 194 -11.60 -2.71 22.62
C GLU A 194 -10.53 -1.73 22.10
N LEU A 195 -10.49 -1.48 20.78
CA LEU A 195 -9.59 -0.47 20.21
C LEU A 195 -9.86 0.93 20.76
N ARG A 196 -11.14 1.33 20.84
CA ARG A 196 -11.53 2.63 21.38
C ARG A 196 -11.19 2.72 22.89
N GLU A 197 -11.34 1.63 23.63
CA GLU A 197 -10.96 1.55 25.03
C GLU A 197 -9.44 1.67 25.20
N ARG A 198 -8.67 0.90 24.44
CA ARG A 198 -7.19 0.98 24.43
C ARG A 198 -6.72 2.41 24.13
N HIS A 199 -7.26 3.05 23.09
CA HIS A 199 -6.88 4.41 22.74
C HIS A 199 -7.18 5.40 23.87
N ARG A 200 -8.39 5.37 24.44
CA ARG A 200 -8.77 6.22 25.56
C ARG A 200 -7.86 6.08 26.77
N ASP A 201 -7.43 4.85 27.09
CA ASP A 201 -6.67 4.54 28.29
C ASP A 201 -5.15 4.75 28.13
N THR A 202 -4.63 4.60 26.90
CA THR A 202 -3.19 4.61 26.62
C THR A 202 -2.75 5.67 25.60
N GLY A 203 -3.66 6.27 24.86
CA GLY A 203 -3.36 7.15 23.71
C GLY A 203 -2.86 6.39 22.46
N LEU A 204 -2.74 5.06 22.53
CA LEU A 204 -2.26 4.25 21.40
C LEU A 204 -3.32 4.11 20.33
N PHE A 205 -2.94 4.34 19.08
CA PHE A 205 -3.79 4.11 17.93
C PHE A 205 -3.81 2.64 17.50
N LYS A 206 -4.65 2.33 16.54
CA LYS A 206 -4.80 1.01 15.95
C LYS A 206 -3.48 0.56 15.31
N ALA A 207 -3.07 -0.66 15.59
CA ALA A 207 -1.91 -1.33 15.00
C ALA A 207 -2.35 -2.56 14.22
N TRP A 208 -1.67 -2.85 13.13
CA TRP A 208 -1.88 -4.06 12.33
C TRP A 208 -0.68 -5.02 12.36
N GLY A 209 0.22 -4.85 13.30
CA GLY A 209 1.44 -5.62 13.40
C GLY A 209 1.62 -6.34 14.72
N CYS A 210 2.87 -6.50 15.10
CA CYS A 210 3.30 -7.29 16.26
C CYS A 210 2.88 -6.69 17.61
N ASP A 211 2.53 -5.42 17.68
CA ASP A 211 2.00 -4.76 18.88
C ASP A 211 0.48 -4.55 18.85
N SER A 212 -0.21 -5.17 17.90
CA SER A 212 -1.68 -5.19 17.87
C SER A 212 -2.27 -5.84 19.12
N MET A 213 -3.58 -5.74 19.34
CA MET A 213 -4.20 -6.33 20.52
C MET A 213 -4.12 -7.86 20.52
N ARG A 214 -4.18 -8.47 21.71
CA ARG A 214 -4.04 -9.92 21.91
C ARG A 214 -4.97 -10.75 21.03
N ASP A 215 -6.21 -10.31 20.84
CA ASP A 215 -7.24 -11.05 20.09
C ASP A 215 -7.28 -10.64 18.60
N SER A 216 -6.31 -9.82 18.17
CA SER A 216 -6.14 -9.47 16.76
C SER A 216 -5.63 -10.67 15.96
N TYR A 217 -6.12 -10.82 14.72
CA TYR A 217 -5.65 -11.85 13.82
C TYR A 217 -5.69 -11.44 12.36
N ALA A 218 -4.74 -11.95 11.60
CA ALA A 218 -4.81 -11.98 10.15
C ALA A 218 -5.38 -13.32 9.69
N VAL A 219 -6.06 -13.32 8.54
CA VAL A 219 -6.50 -14.56 7.88
C VAL A 219 -5.53 -14.86 6.75
N VAL A 220 -4.79 -15.94 6.88
CA VAL A 220 -3.87 -16.42 5.84
C VAL A 220 -4.48 -17.59 5.09
N VAL A 221 -4.14 -17.71 3.82
CA VAL A 221 -4.53 -18.82 2.95
C VAL A 221 -3.29 -19.65 2.65
N ASP A 222 -3.33 -20.95 2.95
CA ASP A 222 -2.21 -21.82 2.61
C ASP A 222 -2.30 -22.31 1.14
N SER A 223 -1.28 -23.03 0.69
CA SER A 223 -1.19 -23.56 -0.68
C SER A 223 -2.30 -24.54 -1.06
N GLU A 224 -3.09 -25.00 -0.10
CA GLU A 224 -4.26 -25.86 -0.32
C GLU A 224 -5.57 -25.04 -0.33
N GLY A 225 -5.48 -23.71 -0.19
CA GLY A 225 -6.62 -22.80 -0.12
C GLY A 225 -7.34 -22.81 1.25
N VAL A 226 -6.73 -23.38 2.29
CA VAL A 226 -7.32 -23.43 3.63
C VAL A 226 -7.05 -22.12 4.37
N LYS A 227 -8.11 -21.48 4.84
CA LYS A 227 -8.04 -20.26 5.65
C LYS A 227 -7.66 -20.58 7.10
N LYS A 228 -6.70 -19.84 7.64
CA LYS A 228 -6.25 -19.97 9.04
C LYS A 228 -6.14 -18.59 9.67
N LYS A 229 -6.54 -18.46 10.93
CA LYS A 229 -6.28 -17.28 11.75
C LYS A 229 -4.87 -17.39 12.33
N VAL A 230 -4.07 -16.33 12.14
CA VAL A 230 -2.71 -16.25 12.68
C VAL A 230 -2.51 -14.89 13.35
N PRO A 231 -1.55 -14.74 14.28
CA PRO A 231 -1.15 -13.43 14.76
C PRO A 231 -0.68 -12.54 13.59
N PRO A 232 -1.01 -11.25 13.56
CA PRO A 232 -0.57 -10.37 12.49
C PRO A 232 0.90 -9.92 12.68
N CYS A 233 1.79 -10.86 12.92
CA CYS A 233 3.20 -10.68 13.21
C CYS A 233 3.97 -11.78 12.49
N PHE A 234 4.41 -11.48 11.28
CA PHE A 234 5.05 -12.41 10.36
C PHE A 234 6.56 -12.41 10.53
N ASP A 235 7.23 -13.38 9.91
CA ASP A 235 8.68 -13.47 9.96
C ASP A 235 9.22 -13.89 8.58
N PHE A 236 9.10 -12.97 7.61
CA PHE A 236 9.62 -13.10 6.26
C PHE A 236 10.70 -12.03 6.01
N LEU A 237 11.59 -12.27 5.05
CA LEU A 237 12.57 -11.28 4.62
C LEU A 237 11.89 -10.11 3.91
N THR A 238 12.46 -8.93 4.14
CA THR A 238 12.02 -7.67 3.55
C THR A 238 13.13 -7.05 2.69
N GLU A 239 12.79 -6.05 1.90
CA GLU A 239 13.77 -5.25 1.17
C GLU A 239 14.76 -4.56 2.13
N GLY A 240 14.31 -4.15 3.32
CA GLY A 240 15.17 -3.62 4.37
C GLY A 240 16.26 -4.61 4.82
N ASP A 241 15.94 -5.92 4.86
CA ASP A 241 16.92 -6.95 5.18
C ASP A 241 17.99 -7.08 4.09
N LEU A 242 17.59 -7.08 2.81
CA LEU A 242 18.54 -7.13 1.69
C LEU A 242 19.46 -5.92 1.66
N LEU A 243 18.91 -4.73 1.88
CA LEU A 243 19.67 -3.49 1.98
C LEU A 243 20.66 -3.53 3.15
N THR A 244 20.22 -4.02 4.31
CA THR A 244 21.08 -4.16 5.49
C THR A 244 22.21 -5.17 5.27
N GLU A 245 21.92 -6.32 4.64
CA GLU A 245 22.95 -7.31 4.28
C GLU A 245 23.99 -6.70 3.31
N ALA A 246 23.52 -5.89 2.36
CA ALA A 246 24.38 -5.17 1.43
C ALA A 246 25.04 -3.91 2.02
N GLN A 247 24.79 -3.59 3.28
CA GLN A 247 25.25 -2.39 3.98
C GLN A 247 24.78 -1.08 3.34
N ILE A 248 23.66 -1.09 2.62
CA ILE A 248 23.01 0.07 2.01
C ILE A 248 22.04 0.66 3.04
N PRO A 249 22.22 1.93 3.44
CA PRO A 249 21.34 2.57 4.40
C PRO A 249 19.91 2.71 3.84
N TRP A 250 18.93 2.55 4.73
CA TRP A 250 17.53 2.71 4.39
C TRP A 250 16.70 3.25 5.57
N ALA A 251 15.55 3.81 5.28
CA ALA A 251 14.62 4.33 6.27
C ALA A 251 13.16 4.09 5.88
N TYR A 252 12.31 3.95 6.88
CA TYR A 252 10.86 3.90 6.75
C TYR A 252 10.23 4.99 7.62
N TYR A 253 9.53 5.92 6.98
CA TYR A 253 8.85 7.02 7.66
C TYR A 253 7.35 6.75 7.71
N ALA A 254 6.79 6.68 8.92
CA ALA A 254 5.38 6.40 9.15
C ALA A 254 4.82 7.18 10.33
N ALA A 255 3.50 7.12 10.51
CA ALA A 255 2.85 7.58 11.74
C ALA A 255 3.34 6.78 12.94
N THR A 256 3.59 7.45 14.07
CA THR A 256 3.98 6.76 15.32
C THR A 256 2.77 6.10 15.97
N GLN A 257 3.01 5.23 16.97
CA GLN A 257 1.95 4.57 17.74
C GLN A 257 0.96 5.52 18.43
N TYR A 258 1.31 6.80 18.56
CA TYR A 258 0.45 7.85 19.11
C TYR A 258 -0.20 8.74 18.05
N GLN A 259 -0.14 8.33 16.77
CA GLN A 259 -0.70 9.07 15.66
C GLN A 259 -1.66 8.20 14.84
N ASN A 260 -2.73 8.81 14.37
CA ASN A 260 -3.65 8.12 13.46
C ASN A 260 -2.92 7.78 12.15
N GLY A 261 -3.11 6.56 11.63
CA GLY A 261 -2.33 6.02 10.50
C GLY A 261 -1.21 5.06 10.91
N TYR A 262 -0.98 4.84 12.22
CA TYR A 262 0.01 3.86 12.69
C TYR A 262 -0.21 2.47 12.12
N LEU A 263 -1.44 2.08 11.88
CA LEU A 263 -1.82 0.79 11.29
C LEU A 263 -1.11 0.49 9.95
N TRP A 264 -0.66 1.51 9.22
CA TRP A 264 0.06 1.34 7.96
C TRP A 264 1.57 1.24 8.09
N SER A 265 2.09 1.17 9.31
CA SER A 265 3.51 0.90 9.56
C SER A 265 3.83 -0.57 9.23
N ALA A 266 4.11 -0.86 7.95
CA ALA A 266 4.25 -2.23 7.46
C ALA A 266 5.32 -3.05 8.19
N TYR A 267 6.43 -2.42 8.56
CA TYR A 267 7.50 -3.07 9.33
C TYR A 267 7.09 -3.48 10.75
N ASP A 268 6.00 -2.89 11.30
CA ASP A 268 5.44 -3.35 12.57
C ASP A 268 4.94 -4.81 12.51
N ALA A 269 4.58 -5.30 11.32
CA ALA A 269 4.16 -6.68 11.11
C ALA A 269 5.31 -7.68 10.92
N VAL A 270 6.58 -7.24 10.99
CA VAL A 270 7.76 -8.08 10.76
C VAL A 270 8.48 -8.35 12.07
N ARG A 271 8.37 -9.59 12.57
CA ARG A 271 8.77 -10.00 13.93
C ARG A 271 10.23 -9.69 14.24
N HIS A 272 11.18 -10.17 13.44
CA HIS A 272 12.62 -10.01 13.73
C HIS A 272 13.05 -8.53 13.76
N ILE A 273 12.38 -7.67 12.98
CA ILE A 273 12.63 -6.22 13.02
C ILE A 273 12.01 -5.60 14.27
N ARG A 274 10.82 -6.06 14.67
CA ARG A 274 10.12 -5.55 15.85
C ARG A 274 10.69 -6.04 17.18
N GLU A 275 11.32 -7.20 17.22
CA GLU A 275 11.97 -7.75 18.43
C GLU A 275 13.33 -7.10 18.71
N ASP A 276 13.94 -6.45 17.72
CA ASP A 276 15.21 -5.73 17.85
C ASP A 276 14.96 -4.21 17.96
N GLU A 277 14.94 -3.69 19.19
CA GLU A 277 14.69 -2.28 19.47
C GLU A 277 15.76 -1.35 18.86
N GLU A 278 17.03 -1.76 18.82
CA GLU A 278 18.11 -0.96 18.25
C GLU A 278 17.95 -0.90 16.71
N TYR A 279 17.66 -2.05 16.09
CA TYR A 279 17.39 -2.12 14.65
C TYR A 279 16.17 -1.31 14.27
N TRP A 280 15.06 -1.43 15.04
CA TRP A 280 13.86 -0.62 14.82
C TRP A 280 14.17 0.87 14.86
N ARG A 281 14.84 1.36 15.90
CA ARG A 281 15.15 2.78 16.07
C ARG A 281 16.13 3.33 15.03
N SER A 282 16.93 2.48 14.42
CA SER A 282 17.89 2.90 13.39
C SER A 282 17.29 3.04 12.01
N HIS A 283 16.07 2.51 11.78
CA HIS A 283 15.44 2.48 10.45
C HIS A 283 14.02 3.05 10.39
N ILE A 284 13.28 3.09 11.51
CA ILE A 284 11.88 3.50 11.52
C ILE A 284 11.73 4.87 12.21
N PHE A 285 11.20 5.86 11.47
CA PHE A 285 11.17 7.26 11.87
C PHE A 285 9.78 7.87 11.77
N PRO A 286 9.46 8.88 12.63
CA PRO A 286 8.22 9.62 12.51
C PRO A 286 8.14 10.34 11.15
N VAL A 287 7.03 10.18 10.44
CA VAL A 287 6.84 10.79 9.11
C VAL A 287 6.92 12.32 9.14
N ASP A 288 6.59 12.94 10.27
CA ASP A 288 6.68 14.40 10.45
C ASP A 288 8.13 14.93 10.36
N ARG A 289 9.14 14.05 10.47
CA ARG A 289 10.56 14.39 10.34
C ARG A 289 11.08 14.36 8.90
N PHE A 290 10.37 13.69 8.00
CA PHE A 290 10.85 13.44 6.64
C PHE A 290 11.27 14.71 5.91
N ALA A 291 10.40 15.73 5.86
CA ALA A 291 10.65 16.94 5.06
C ALA A 291 11.85 17.74 5.54
N GLU A 292 12.09 17.79 6.86
CA GLU A 292 13.27 18.45 7.44
C GLU A 292 14.55 17.67 7.09
N GLN A 293 14.51 16.35 7.24
CA GLN A 293 15.66 15.50 6.97
C GLN A 293 16.01 15.45 5.49
N ALA A 294 15.00 15.41 4.60
CA ALA A 294 15.21 15.52 3.17
C ALA A 294 15.96 16.83 2.79
N ARG A 295 15.46 17.98 3.23
CA ARG A 295 16.10 19.28 2.95
C ARG A 295 17.53 19.38 3.49
N SER A 296 17.82 18.63 4.53
CA SER A 296 19.15 18.64 5.18
C SER A 296 20.13 17.63 4.53
N GLY A 297 19.74 16.92 3.47
CA GLY A 297 20.57 15.88 2.85
C GLY A 297 20.83 14.68 3.75
N LEU A 298 19.83 14.30 4.57
CA LEU A 298 19.93 13.20 5.51
C LEU A 298 19.11 11.98 5.07
N LEU A 299 18.56 11.99 3.85
CA LEU A 299 17.84 10.82 3.34
C LEU A 299 18.82 9.71 2.97
N PRO A 300 18.58 8.49 3.45
CA PRO A 300 19.38 7.35 3.02
C PRO A 300 19.06 6.98 1.55
N PRO A 301 19.88 6.10 0.93
CA PRO A 301 19.68 5.62 -0.44
C PRO A 301 18.28 5.09 -0.73
N VAL A 302 17.64 4.42 0.21
CA VAL A 302 16.29 3.89 0.02
C VAL A 302 15.37 4.35 1.16
N THR A 303 14.25 4.94 0.82
CA THR A 303 13.32 5.51 1.79
C THR A 303 11.87 5.21 1.42
N TRP A 304 11.11 4.64 2.35
CA TRP A 304 9.63 4.53 2.26
C TRP A 304 8.99 5.64 3.06
N VAL A 305 7.85 6.14 2.58
CA VAL A 305 7.10 7.21 3.25
C VAL A 305 5.61 6.91 3.19
N THR A 306 4.99 6.71 4.37
CA THR A 306 3.54 6.58 4.51
C THR A 306 2.98 7.73 5.34
N PRO A 307 1.86 8.34 4.94
CA PRO A 307 1.28 9.47 5.65
C PRO A 307 0.61 9.08 6.97
N ARG A 308 0.29 10.08 7.75
CA ARG A 308 -0.75 9.97 8.79
C ARG A 308 -2.11 9.84 8.11
N PHE A 309 -3.09 9.25 8.83
CA PHE A 309 -4.42 8.94 8.27
C PHE A 309 -5.10 10.15 7.63
N GLU A 310 -5.09 11.28 8.31
CA GLU A 310 -5.73 12.52 7.87
C GLU A 310 -5.06 13.20 6.65
N LEU A 311 -3.88 12.73 6.25
CA LEU A 311 -3.12 13.23 5.11
C LEU A 311 -2.93 12.17 4.00
N SER A 312 -3.57 11.02 4.18
CA SER A 312 -3.39 9.84 3.35
C SER A 312 -4.20 9.84 2.04
N GLU A 313 -5.30 10.63 2.00
CA GLU A 313 -6.31 10.62 0.93
C GLU A 313 -7.31 9.45 1.03
N HIS A 314 -7.24 8.66 2.12
CA HIS A 314 -8.31 7.71 2.43
C HIS A 314 -9.69 8.39 2.26
N PRO A 315 -10.71 7.72 1.70
CA PRO A 315 -11.94 8.38 1.23
C PRO A 315 -12.61 9.35 2.21
N GLU A 316 -12.50 9.12 3.51
CA GLU A 316 -13.07 9.99 4.56
C GLU A 316 -12.25 11.26 4.84
N TYR A 317 -11.09 11.42 4.17
CA TYR A 317 -10.19 12.57 4.37
C TYR A 317 -10.01 13.38 3.09
N SER A 318 -9.58 14.62 3.27
CA SER A 318 -9.50 15.59 2.18
C SER A 318 -8.37 15.26 1.20
N MET A 319 -8.73 15.10 -0.07
CA MET A 319 -7.77 15.00 -1.18
C MET A 319 -6.88 16.26 -1.28
N CYS A 320 -7.45 17.44 -1.02
CA CYS A 320 -6.70 18.69 -1.06
C CYS A 320 -5.59 18.74 0.00
N HIS A 321 -5.88 18.32 1.22
CA HIS A 321 -4.87 18.25 2.27
C HIS A 321 -3.85 17.13 2.04
N GLY A 322 -4.29 16.00 1.49
CA GLY A 322 -3.41 14.88 1.09
C GLY A 322 -2.46 15.29 -0.03
N GLU A 323 -2.96 15.94 -1.09
CA GLU A 323 -2.15 16.48 -2.19
C GLU A 323 -1.12 17.51 -1.66
N ASN A 324 -1.53 18.41 -0.75
CA ASN A 324 -0.63 19.37 -0.12
C ASN A 324 0.49 18.70 0.70
N TRP A 325 0.15 17.64 1.42
CA TRP A 325 1.16 16.87 2.14
C TRP A 325 2.16 16.24 1.17
N THR A 326 1.67 15.56 0.13
CA THR A 326 2.53 14.96 -0.91
C THR A 326 3.38 16.01 -1.61
N THR A 327 2.79 17.19 -1.88
CA THR A 327 3.53 18.32 -2.43
C THR A 327 4.68 18.77 -1.51
N GLY A 328 4.43 18.81 -0.20
CA GLY A 328 5.47 19.10 0.80
C GLY A 328 6.60 18.07 0.82
N ILE A 329 6.27 16.79 0.67
CA ILE A 329 7.24 15.68 0.57
C ILE A 329 8.11 15.83 -0.70
N VAL A 330 7.47 15.96 -1.86
CA VAL A 330 8.18 16.10 -3.16
C VAL A 330 9.04 17.36 -3.19
N ASN A 331 8.51 18.50 -2.75
CA ASN A 331 9.28 19.74 -2.66
C ASN A 331 10.50 19.60 -1.74
N ALA A 332 10.36 18.92 -0.60
CA ALA A 332 11.47 18.72 0.32
C ALA A 332 12.62 17.94 -0.33
N VAL A 333 12.29 16.94 -1.14
CA VAL A 333 13.27 16.18 -1.92
C VAL A 333 13.85 17.01 -3.06
N MET A 334 13.03 17.78 -3.78
CA MET A 334 13.51 18.70 -4.83
C MET A 334 14.42 19.80 -4.31
N GLU A 335 14.21 20.24 -3.07
CA GLU A 335 15.02 21.25 -2.38
C GLU A 335 16.25 20.67 -1.68
N SER A 336 16.39 19.34 -1.66
CA SER A 336 17.55 18.66 -1.06
C SER A 336 18.80 18.75 -1.95
N PRO A 337 20.00 18.59 -1.38
CA PRO A 337 21.22 18.46 -2.16
C PRO A 337 21.25 17.21 -3.05
N ASP A 338 20.38 16.24 -2.79
CA ASP A 338 20.38 14.91 -3.42
C ASP A 338 19.43 14.82 -4.62
N TRP A 339 18.72 15.92 -4.95
CA TRP A 339 17.75 15.95 -6.05
C TRP A 339 18.31 15.40 -7.36
N ASP A 340 19.52 15.80 -7.74
CA ASP A 340 20.13 15.44 -9.03
C ASP A 340 20.32 13.94 -9.23
N SER A 341 20.18 13.13 -8.19
CA SER A 341 20.31 11.67 -8.22
C SER A 341 19.12 10.92 -7.58
N THR A 342 17.96 11.58 -7.46
CA THR A 342 16.80 10.99 -6.77
C THR A 342 15.70 10.55 -7.74
N ALA A 343 15.04 9.41 -7.42
CA ALA A 343 13.78 8.99 -8.02
C ALA A 343 12.71 8.87 -6.93
N ILE A 344 11.57 9.54 -7.13
CA ILE A 344 10.39 9.46 -6.27
C ILE A 344 9.33 8.66 -7.01
N PHE A 345 8.86 7.57 -6.39
CA PHE A 345 7.70 6.79 -6.84
C PHE A 345 6.54 7.11 -5.91
N ILE A 346 5.39 7.51 -6.45
CA ILE A 346 4.18 7.83 -5.68
C ILE A 346 3.06 6.95 -6.20
N THR A 347 2.43 6.18 -5.31
CA THR A 347 1.30 5.32 -5.64
C THR A 347 0.29 5.26 -4.50
N TRP A 348 -0.83 4.60 -4.73
CA TRP A 348 -1.90 4.33 -3.75
C TRP A 348 -1.93 2.83 -3.48
N ASP A 349 -2.20 2.46 -2.25
CA ASP A 349 -2.11 1.07 -1.78
C ASP A 349 -3.16 0.14 -2.38
N ASP A 350 -4.41 0.63 -2.50
CA ASP A 350 -5.51 -0.11 -3.09
C ASP A 350 -6.56 0.82 -3.75
N TYR A 351 -7.64 0.22 -4.26
CA TYR A 351 -8.66 0.87 -5.07
C TYR A 351 -9.68 1.71 -4.28
N GLY A 352 -9.76 1.55 -2.94
CA GLY A 352 -10.69 2.30 -2.08
C GLY A 352 -12.18 2.15 -2.42
N GLY A 353 -12.56 1.09 -3.12
CA GLY A 353 -13.93 0.92 -3.62
C GLY A 353 -14.28 1.73 -4.88
N PHE A 354 -13.38 2.59 -5.38
CA PHE A 354 -13.59 3.37 -6.59
C PHE A 354 -13.45 2.53 -7.86
N TYR A 355 -14.17 2.97 -8.89
CA TYR A 355 -14.21 2.31 -10.19
C TYR A 355 -12.88 2.41 -10.94
N ASP A 356 -12.50 1.31 -11.57
CA ASP A 356 -11.53 1.26 -12.66
C ASP A 356 -12.00 0.31 -13.73
N HIS A 357 -11.75 0.65 -15.01
CA HIS A 357 -12.25 -0.15 -16.12
C HIS A 357 -11.31 -1.28 -16.54
N VAL A 358 -10.05 -1.26 -16.11
CA VAL A 358 -9.05 -2.25 -16.53
C VAL A 358 -9.02 -3.44 -15.58
N PRO A 359 -9.33 -4.66 -16.07
CA PRO A 359 -9.26 -5.85 -15.23
C PRO A 359 -7.81 -6.16 -14.85
N PRO A 360 -7.54 -6.38 -13.54
CA PRO A 360 -6.21 -6.70 -13.06
C PRO A 360 -5.74 -8.09 -13.58
N PRO A 361 -4.45 -8.21 -13.96
CA PRO A 361 -3.84 -9.50 -14.27
C PRO A 361 -3.93 -10.49 -13.10
N GLN A 362 -4.23 -11.73 -13.39
CA GLN A 362 -4.24 -12.81 -12.41
C GLN A 362 -2.91 -13.57 -12.52
N VAL A 363 -1.93 -13.19 -11.68
CA VAL A 363 -0.54 -13.68 -11.76
C VAL A 363 -0.24 -14.83 -10.80
N ASP A 364 -0.97 -14.91 -9.70
CA ASP A 364 -0.92 -15.97 -8.69
C ASP A 364 -2.24 -16.03 -7.91
N ASP A 365 -2.27 -16.73 -6.78
CA ASP A 365 -3.48 -16.89 -5.94
C ASP A 365 -3.96 -15.58 -5.30
N PHE A 366 -3.11 -14.56 -5.22
CA PHE A 366 -3.45 -13.22 -4.73
C PHE A 366 -3.84 -12.26 -5.87
N GLY A 367 -3.50 -12.59 -7.12
CA GLY A 367 -3.69 -11.78 -8.31
C GLY A 367 -2.90 -10.48 -8.25
N PHE A 368 -3.15 -9.56 -9.20
CA PHE A 368 -2.99 -8.14 -8.92
C PHE A 368 -4.31 -7.59 -8.40
N GLY A 369 -4.23 -6.58 -7.54
CA GLY A 369 -5.39 -5.77 -7.16
C GLY A 369 -5.84 -4.84 -8.28
N ILE A 370 -6.91 -4.10 -8.04
CA ILE A 370 -7.43 -3.12 -8.99
C ILE A 370 -6.38 -2.04 -9.26
N ARG A 371 -6.37 -1.52 -10.47
CA ARG A 371 -5.38 -0.56 -10.97
C ARG A 371 -5.35 0.73 -10.15
N VAL A 372 -4.14 1.13 -9.76
CA VAL A 372 -3.85 2.36 -9.00
C VAL A 372 -2.92 3.27 -9.83
N PRO A 373 -2.86 4.58 -9.57
CA PRO A 373 -1.92 5.44 -10.27
C PRO A 373 -0.47 5.19 -9.85
N LEU A 374 0.47 5.45 -10.77
CA LEU A 374 1.88 5.59 -10.47
C LEU A 374 2.38 6.94 -11.01
N LEU A 375 3.02 7.75 -10.17
CA LEU A 375 3.80 8.91 -10.60
C LEU A 375 5.28 8.63 -10.36
N VAL A 376 6.12 8.91 -11.37
CA VAL A 376 7.58 8.85 -11.22
C VAL A 376 8.14 10.25 -11.41
N VAL A 377 8.62 10.84 -10.33
CA VAL A 377 9.19 12.19 -10.29
C VAL A 377 10.68 12.10 -10.06
N SER A 378 11.48 12.52 -11.05
CA SER A 378 12.94 12.41 -11.02
C SER A 378 13.55 13.38 -12.02
N PRO A 379 14.78 13.89 -11.78
CA PRO A 379 15.51 14.65 -12.79
C PRO A 379 15.77 13.85 -14.07
N TYR A 380 15.74 12.52 -14.00
CA TYR A 380 15.92 11.63 -15.14
C TYR A 380 14.59 11.05 -15.69
N ALA A 381 13.47 11.32 -15.06
CA ALA A 381 12.18 10.87 -15.60
C ALA A 381 11.89 11.53 -16.95
N LYS A 382 11.32 10.78 -17.90
CA LYS A 382 10.90 11.30 -19.19
C LYS A 382 9.87 12.41 -19.02
N HIS A 383 9.94 13.46 -19.85
CA HIS A 383 9.02 14.59 -19.74
C HIS A 383 7.65 14.26 -20.35
N GLY A 384 6.58 14.42 -19.56
CA GLY A 384 5.20 14.29 -20.02
C GLY A 384 4.92 12.91 -20.64
N PHE A 385 5.52 11.86 -20.10
CA PHE A 385 5.42 10.51 -20.63
C PHE A 385 4.36 9.69 -19.90
N VAL A 386 3.41 9.16 -20.64
CA VAL A 386 2.48 8.15 -20.13
C VAL A 386 3.09 6.78 -20.37
N SER A 387 3.42 6.07 -19.29
CA SER A 387 3.92 4.71 -19.35
C SER A 387 2.78 3.71 -19.32
N HIS A 388 2.71 2.87 -20.35
CA HIS A 388 1.75 1.74 -20.42
C HIS A 388 2.40 0.41 -19.99
N GLU A 389 3.59 0.49 -19.40
CA GLU A 389 4.29 -0.69 -18.91
C GLU A 389 3.53 -1.30 -17.72
N LEU A 390 3.36 -2.62 -17.75
CA LEU A 390 2.72 -3.33 -16.64
C LEU A 390 3.62 -3.27 -15.41
N GLY A 391 3.07 -2.77 -14.30
CA GLY A 391 3.77 -2.69 -13.03
C GLY A 391 2.86 -2.93 -11.84
N GLU A 392 3.49 -3.13 -10.69
CA GLU A 392 2.86 -3.24 -9.36
C GLU A 392 3.89 -2.86 -8.29
N PHE A 393 3.59 -2.95 -7.00
CA PHE A 393 4.51 -2.45 -5.96
C PHE A 393 5.87 -3.15 -5.97
N SER A 394 5.91 -4.47 -6.27
CA SER A 394 7.18 -5.19 -6.41
C SER A 394 8.01 -4.71 -7.62
N SER A 395 7.43 -3.92 -8.53
CA SER A 395 8.21 -3.27 -9.60
C SER A 395 9.13 -2.17 -9.05
N VAL A 396 8.72 -1.49 -7.96
CA VAL A 396 9.58 -0.51 -7.29
C VAL A 396 10.69 -1.23 -6.52
N LEU A 397 10.38 -2.35 -5.84
CA LEU A 397 11.39 -3.20 -5.21
C LEU A 397 12.38 -3.72 -6.26
N ARG A 398 11.87 -4.21 -7.39
CA ARG A 398 12.72 -4.66 -8.50
C ARG A 398 13.63 -3.55 -9.04
N PHE A 399 13.15 -2.30 -9.11
CA PHE A 399 14.00 -1.17 -9.48
C PHE A 399 15.15 -0.98 -8.46
N ILE A 400 14.85 -1.06 -7.16
CA ILE A 400 15.85 -0.98 -6.08
C ILE A 400 16.85 -2.12 -6.20
N GLU A 401 16.39 -3.36 -6.28
CA GLU A 401 17.22 -4.55 -6.40
C GLU A 401 18.18 -4.49 -7.62
N ASP A 402 17.66 -4.14 -8.79
CA ASP A 402 18.47 -4.02 -10.01
C ASP A 402 19.45 -2.84 -9.91
N ASN A 403 19.07 -1.73 -9.27
CA ASN A 403 19.91 -0.55 -9.13
C ASN A 403 21.14 -0.81 -8.24
N TRP A 404 20.96 -1.55 -7.15
CA TRP A 404 22.05 -1.90 -6.22
C TRP A 404 22.55 -3.34 -6.35
N ARG A 405 22.11 -4.08 -7.39
CA ARG A 405 22.49 -5.48 -7.65
C ARG A 405 22.17 -6.42 -6.51
N LEU A 406 21.03 -6.22 -5.85
CA LEU A 406 20.52 -7.09 -4.79
C LEU A 406 19.91 -8.37 -5.37
N THR A 407 19.73 -9.36 -4.53
CA THR A 407 18.93 -10.55 -4.86
C THR A 407 17.45 -10.23 -4.74
N GLN A 408 16.58 -11.01 -5.37
CA GLN A 408 15.14 -10.86 -5.28
C GLN A 408 14.57 -11.64 -4.08
N LEU A 409 13.56 -11.07 -3.43
CA LEU A 409 12.90 -11.64 -2.25
C LEU A 409 12.04 -12.85 -2.60
N THR A 410 11.22 -12.72 -3.64
CA THR A 410 10.19 -13.69 -3.98
C THR A 410 10.15 -13.97 -5.50
N HIS A 411 9.13 -14.66 -5.96
CA HIS A 411 8.88 -14.79 -7.39
C HIS A 411 8.24 -13.53 -7.98
N ARG A 412 7.55 -12.71 -7.14
CA ARG A 412 6.82 -11.51 -7.58
C ARG A 412 7.78 -10.42 -8.08
N ASP A 413 8.72 -9.99 -7.25
CA ASP A 413 9.74 -9.01 -7.61
C ASP A 413 10.66 -9.53 -8.73
N ARG A 414 11.00 -10.82 -8.71
CA ARG A 414 11.78 -11.44 -9.81
C ARG A 414 11.10 -11.33 -11.17
N GLN A 415 9.75 -11.37 -11.23
CA GLN A 415 8.99 -11.28 -12.47
C GLN A 415 8.49 -9.86 -12.75
N ALA A 416 8.58 -8.95 -11.78
CA ALA A 416 8.14 -7.58 -11.92
C ALA A 416 8.99 -6.81 -12.93
N THR A 417 8.39 -5.86 -13.61
CA THR A 417 9.11 -4.93 -14.50
C THR A 417 9.87 -3.91 -13.66
N PRO A 418 11.12 -3.59 -13.99
CA PRO A 418 11.93 -2.67 -13.20
C PRO A 418 11.64 -1.18 -13.46
N LEU A 419 10.56 -0.82 -14.15
CA LEU A 419 10.11 0.53 -14.47
C LEU A 419 11.17 1.43 -15.19
N LEU A 420 12.19 0.85 -15.78
CA LEU A 420 13.29 1.60 -16.44
C LEU A 420 12.79 2.40 -17.64
N SER A 421 11.67 2.01 -18.26
CA SER A 421 11.05 2.75 -19.36
C SER A 421 10.60 4.17 -18.98
N ALA A 422 10.42 4.44 -17.69
CA ALA A 422 10.07 5.76 -17.16
C ALA A 422 11.23 6.77 -17.26
N PHE A 423 12.45 6.32 -17.43
CA PHE A 423 13.66 7.15 -17.35
C PHE A 423 14.35 7.34 -18.70
N ASP A 424 15.07 8.45 -18.78
CA ASP A 424 16.10 8.73 -19.78
C ASP A 424 17.40 9.11 -19.06
N PHE A 425 18.25 8.14 -18.84
CA PHE A 425 19.52 8.31 -18.13
C PHE A 425 20.63 8.95 -18.98
N GLU A 426 20.38 9.20 -20.27
CA GLU A 426 21.30 9.93 -21.13
C GLU A 426 21.09 11.45 -21.08
N GLN A 427 19.92 11.90 -20.55
CA GLN A 427 19.68 13.33 -20.37
C GLN A 427 20.46 13.89 -19.18
N ALA A 428 20.79 15.18 -19.24
CA ALA A 428 21.25 15.89 -18.05
C ALA A 428 20.13 15.94 -16.99
N PRO A 429 20.46 15.84 -15.68
CA PRO A 429 19.45 15.95 -14.64
C PRO A 429 18.69 17.28 -14.77
N ARG A 430 17.37 17.21 -14.72
CA ARG A 430 16.51 18.39 -14.80
C ARG A 430 16.53 19.16 -13.47
N PRO A 431 16.52 20.50 -13.52
CA PRO A 431 16.44 21.29 -12.30
C PRO A 431 15.15 20.96 -11.53
N PRO A 432 15.15 21.19 -10.20
CA PRO A 432 13.96 21.02 -9.39
C PRO A 432 12.85 22.00 -9.81
N ASP A 433 11.62 21.57 -9.71
CA ASP A 433 10.39 22.35 -10.00
C ASP A 433 9.41 22.24 -8.81
N PRO A 434 9.75 22.84 -7.65
CA PRO A 434 8.90 22.78 -6.47
C PRO A 434 7.58 23.55 -6.69
N LEU A 435 6.47 22.93 -6.29
CA LEU A 435 5.14 23.47 -6.51
C LEU A 435 4.60 24.21 -5.27
N PRO A 436 3.79 25.25 -5.45
CA PRO A 436 3.12 25.90 -4.33
C PRO A 436 2.10 24.96 -3.68
N LEU A 437 2.01 25.01 -2.36
CA LEU A 437 0.91 24.36 -1.66
C LEU A 437 -0.40 25.08 -2.00
N ARG A 438 -1.47 24.32 -2.13
CA ARG A 438 -2.81 24.86 -2.35
C ARG A 438 -3.27 25.63 -1.13
N SER A 439 -3.88 26.79 -1.36
CA SER A 439 -4.48 27.65 -0.31
C SER A 439 -6.00 27.56 -0.26
N ASP A 440 -6.60 26.79 -1.16
CA ASP A 440 -8.05 26.66 -1.33
C ASP A 440 -8.63 25.41 -0.63
N CYS A 441 -7.83 24.64 0.11
CA CYS A 441 -8.31 23.52 0.88
C CYS A 441 -9.26 23.98 1.98
N VAL A 442 -10.47 23.42 2.01
CA VAL A 442 -11.52 23.76 2.98
C VAL A 442 -11.59 22.74 4.11
N GLY A 443 -12.02 23.20 5.30
CA GLY A 443 -12.11 22.37 6.50
C GLY A 443 -10.83 22.36 7.33
N ALA A 444 -10.88 21.72 8.49
CA ALA A 444 -9.71 21.55 9.34
C ALA A 444 -8.71 20.58 8.67
N LYS A 445 -7.43 20.89 8.81
CA LYS A 445 -6.35 20.00 8.38
C LYS A 445 -6.40 18.68 9.16
N PHE A 446 -6.79 18.77 10.41
CA PHE A 446 -7.03 17.64 11.31
C PHE A 446 -8.46 17.75 11.85
N PRO A 447 -9.24 16.65 11.86
CA PRO A 447 -10.63 16.68 12.35
C PRO A 447 -10.79 17.06 13.82
N ASP A 448 -9.71 16.99 14.60
CA ASP A 448 -9.68 17.22 16.06
C ASP A 448 -8.99 18.55 16.48
N ASP A 449 -8.67 19.44 15.52
CA ASP A 449 -8.12 20.79 15.79
C ASP A 449 -9.23 21.84 15.98
#